data_75996bf0482ddc9ad01cca66caa38fcf
#
_entry.id   75996bf0482ddc9ad01cca66caa38fcf
#
_cell.length_a   1.000
_cell.length_b   1.000
_cell.length_c   1.000
_cell.angle_alpha   90.00
_cell.angle_beta   90.00
_cell.angle_gamma   90.00
#
_symmetry.space_group_name_H-M   'P 1'
#
loop_
_entity.id
_entity.type
_entity.pdbx_description
1 polymer ?
#
loop_
_entity_poly.entity_id
_entity_poly.type
_entity_poly.pdbx_seq_one_letter_code
_entity_poly.pdbx_strand_id
1 'polypeptide(L)'
;MPTLEWIGKSKVVNHYQEVPFRVLERQYSFDEMGKHTEDNGSDNMIIHGDNLEALKALLPQYEGRVKCIYIDPPYNTGNEKWCYNDNVNDPHIQKWLGEVVGKEGEDLTRHDKWLCMMYPRLMLLQKLLADDGAIFISIDDNELYNLKSICDEIFGASSFVSNISWQRTYSTRNDSKGIVNEVEHILVYSKQPGWNPNKLSRTEEMNARYSNPDNDVCAWKSTDAFAPGATTHQGMVYAIQNPFTGVLLYPSNGRCWSLGQDQMFEIMSQWGEYELREIADAQKRASICGVSEAQVKSGVKAIMLSDSVEDAAQKAAAIYNRGQWPLFYFGQGGKGGIRRKTYLDNVGGRVPTNFWPFSETGHTDEAKKEMLTIFDGKAQFDTPKPRRLIEFVLRIAGSEDALILDSFAGSGTTAHAVLNMNKADGGHRKFILVEMGDYADTTTAERVKRVINGYGKDKNAVEGTGGNFSYYELGERLLLPDGNLNESIGTDKIRDYIWYTETKKPAVNQQNGSPYFLGENNHTAYYFYYEPDQMCVLDYAFLSTIPEKAENYLIYADRCALSESDLLRFGITFKKIPRDIARV
;
A
#
# COMPACT_ATOMS: atom_id res chain seq x y z
N MET A 1 -14.58 19.52 -9.91
CA MET A 1 -14.57 18.09 -10.28
C MET A 1 -16.00 17.67 -10.55
N PRO A 2 -16.31 16.87 -11.57
CA PRO A 2 -17.67 16.33 -11.71
C PRO A 2 -18.02 15.50 -10.48
N THR A 3 -19.23 15.67 -9.96
CA THR A 3 -19.74 14.93 -8.79
C THR A 3 -20.77 13.94 -9.29
N LEU A 4 -20.66 12.67 -8.87
CA LEU A 4 -21.68 11.67 -9.16
C LEU A 4 -22.87 11.87 -8.23
N GLU A 5 -24.06 12.01 -8.79
CA GLU A 5 -25.31 12.08 -8.02
C GLU A 5 -26.11 10.80 -8.19
N TRP A 6 -26.64 10.27 -7.09
CA TRP A 6 -27.51 9.09 -7.06
C TRP A 6 -28.57 9.23 -5.97
N ILE A 7 -29.64 8.43 -6.07
CA ILE A 7 -30.71 8.42 -5.07
C ILE A 7 -30.15 7.87 -3.75
N GLY A 8 -30.37 8.59 -2.64
CA GLY A 8 -29.87 8.23 -1.31
C GLY A 8 -28.51 8.79 -0.94
N LYS A 9 -27.78 9.47 -1.85
CA LYS A 9 -26.46 10.05 -1.56
C LYS A 9 -26.47 10.93 -0.31
N SER A 10 -27.44 11.86 -0.20
CA SER A 10 -27.54 12.79 0.94
C SER A 10 -27.69 12.11 2.29
N LYS A 11 -28.20 10.87 2.33
CA LYS A 11 -28.39 10.06 3.53
C LYS A 11 -27.11 9.34 3.96
N VAL A 12 -26.24 8.97 3.00
CA VAL A 12 -25.07 8.12 3.27
C VAL A 12 -23.75 8.87 3.36
N VAL A 13 -23.67 10.08 2.80
CA VAL A 13 -22.41 10.88 2.77
C VAL A 13 -21.84 11.11 4.18
N ASN A 14 -22.68 11.39 5.17
CA ASN A 14 -22.29 11.60 6.56
C ASN A 14 -22.57 10.38 7.47
N HIS A 15 -23.21 9.34 6.95
CA HIS A 15 -23.66 8.20 7.75
C HIS A 15 -22.53 7.52 8.52
N TYR A 16 -21.30 7.47 7.97
CA TYR A 16 -20.13 6.93 8.66
C TYR A 16 -19.84 7.60 10.02
N GLN A 17 -20.33 8.84 10.22
CA GLN A 17 -20.22 9.54 11.51
C GLN A 17 -21.26 9.05 12.51
N GLU A 18 -22.44 8.69 12.05
CA GLU A 18 -23.59 8.26 12.84
C GLU A 18 -23.52 6.77 13.25
N VAL A 19 -22.71 5.97 12.54
CA VAL A 19 -22.49 4.56 12.87
C VAL A 19 -22.00 4.45 14.30
N PRO A 20 -22.68 3.63 15.16
CA PRO A 20 -22.29 3.51 16.56
C PRO A 20 -20.92 2.84 16.71
N PHE A 21 -20.14 3.30 17.65
CA PHE A 21 -18.95 2.55 18.08
C PHE A 21 -19.38 1.29 18.83
N ARG A 22 -18.84 0.15 18.39
CA ARG A 22 -18.96 -1.12 19.08
C ARG A 22 -17.62 -1.56 19.63
N VAL A 23 -17.65 -2.35 20.68
CA VAL A 23 -16.44 -3.02 21.16
C VAL A 23 -16.19 -4.28 20.33
N LEU A 24 -14.92 -4.65 20.19
CA LEU A 24 -14.52 -5.93 19.63
C LEU A 24 -14.36 -6.93 20.77
N GLU A 25 -15.16 -8.00 20.74
CA GLU A 25 -15.14 -9.07 21.75
C GLU A 25 -14.37 -10.27 21.22
N ARG A 26 -13.20 -10.51 21.82
CA ARG A 26 -12.37 -11.65 21.45
C ARG A 26 -13.04 -12.95 21.91
N GLN A 27 -13.28 -13.84 20.96
CA GLN A 27 -13.88 -15.15 21.21
C GLN A 27 -12.83 -16.22 21.48
N TYR A 28 -11.71 -16.18 20.75
CA TYR A 28 -10.59 -17.08 20.93
C TYR A 28 -9.34 -16.52 20.21
N SER A 29 -8.21 -17.06 20.58
CA SER A 29 -6.95 -16.93 19.82
C SER A 29 -6.55 -18.29 19.23
N PHE A 30 -5.73 -18.29 18.19
CA PHE A 30 -5.24 -19.49 17.51
C PHE A 30 -3.78 -19.34 17.12
N ASP A 31 -3.00 -20.40 17.29
CA ASP A 31 -1.62 -20.54 16.84
C ASP A 31 -1.32 -22.01 16.50
N GLU A 32 -0.06 -22.36 16.32
CA GLU A 32 0.39 -23.73 16.01
C GLU A 32 0.00 -24.76 17.10
N MET A 33 -0.21 -24.32 18.33
CA MET A 33 -0.65 -25.16 19.44
C MET A 33 -2.17 -25.39 19.45
N GLY A 34 -2.91 -24.66 18.62
CA GLY A 34 -4.35 -24.78 18.47
C GLY A 34 -5.15 -23.57 18.97
N LYS A 35 -6.40 -23.84 19.35
CA LYS A 35 -7.35 -22.81 19.83
C LYS A 35 -7.19 -22.55 21.32
N HIS A 36 -7.09 -21.27 21.70
CA HIS A 36 -6.95 -20.80 23.09
C HIS A 36 -8.11 -19.86 23.47
N THR A 37 -8.61 -20.00 24.68
CA THR A 37 -9.58 -19.04 25.26
C THR A 37 -8.89 -17.77 25.76
N GLU A 38 -7.63 -17.89 26.15
CA GLU A 38 -6.81 -16.76 26.61
C GLU A 38 -6.23 -15.99 25.42
N ASP A 39 -5.84 -14.74 25.68
CA ASP A 39 -5.17 -13.92 24.68
C ASP A 39 -3.73 -14.39 24.50
N ASN A 40 -3.36 -14.73 23.29
CA ASN A 40 -1.99 -15.10 22.94
C ASN A 40 -1.14 -13.90 22.48
N GLY A 41 -1.65 -12.67 22.64
CA GLY A 41 -0.95 -11.44 22.25
C GLY A 41 -0.85 -11.23 20.73
N SER A 42 -1.74 -11.87 19.94
CA SER A 42 -1.73 -11.72 18.49
C SER A 42 -2.21 -10.33 18.07
N ASP A 43 -1.43 -9.68 17.21
CA ASP A 43 -1.83 -8.46 16.49
C ASP A 43 -2.65 -8.76 15.21
N ASN A 44 -2.77 -10.03 14.81
CA ASN A 44 -3.59 -10.46 13.68
C ASN A 44 -5.03 -10.68 14.11
N MET A 45 -5.97 -10.12 13.35
CA MET A 45 -7.39 -10.12 13.73
C MET A 45 -8.26 -10.67 12.59
N ILE A 46 -9.25 -11.48 12.97
CA ILE A 46 -10.39 -11.83 12.12
C ILE A 46 -11.64 -11.39 12.88
N ILE A 47 -12.43 -10.49 12.29
CA ILE A 47 -13.60 -9.88 12.92
C ILE A 47 -14.83 -10.33 12.13
N HIS A 48 -15.77 -10.99 12.81
CA HIS A 48 -17.08 -11.33 12.27
C HIS A 48 -18.09 -10.24 12.60
N GLY A 49 -18.82 -9.78 11.59
CA GLY A 49 -19.89 -8.81 11.72
C GLY A 49 -19.98 -7.83 10.56
N ASP A 50 -20.94 -6.91 10.60
CA ASP A 50 -21.09 -5.87 9.59
C ASP A 50 -19.81 -5.05 9.46
N ASN A 51 -19.29 -4.98 8.24
CA ASN A 51 -17.99 -4.34 8.00
C ASN A 51 -18.02 -2.82 8.23
N LEU A 52 -19.16 -2.14 8.11
CA LEU A 52 -19.27 -0.72 8.41
C LEU A 52 -19.11 -0.47 9.93
N GLU A 53 -19.78 -1.28 10.77
CA GLU A 53 -19.65 -1.20 12.22
C GLU A 53 -18.24 -1.65 12.68
N ALA A 54 -17.69 -2.70 12.07
CA ALA A 54 -16.34 -3.18 12.38
C ALA A 54 -15.25 -2.14 12.01
N LEU A 55 -15.32 -1.52 10.84
CA LEU A 55 -14.41 -0.45 10.44
C LEU A 55 -14.48 0.75 11.40
N LYS A 56 -15.70 1.08 11.87
CA LYS A 56 -15.88 2.12 12.89
C LYS A 56 -15.22 1.74 14.21
N ALA A 57 -15.39 0.50 14.65
CA ALA A 57 -14.79 -0.03 15.87
C ALA A 57 -13.25 -0.05 15.85
N LEU A 58 -12.65 -0.16 14.67
CA LEU A 58 -11.18 -0.14 14.49
C LEU A 58 -10.56 1.25 14.61
N LEU A 59 -11.31 2.33 14.36
CA LEU A 59 -10.76 3.70 14.33
C LEU A 59 -9.99 4.08 15.62
N PRO A 60 -10.47 3.78 16.83
CA PRO A 60 -9.77 4.19 18.06
C PRO A 60 -8.34 3.67 18.18
N GLN A 61 -8.01 2.58 17.52
CA GLN A 61 -6.68 1.96 17.58
C GLN A 61 -5.89 2.07 16.27
N TYR A 62 -6.57 2.19 15.13
CA TYR A 62 -5.95 2.00 13.81
C TYR A 62 -6.13 3.17 12.83
N GLU A 63 -6.77 4.31 13.21
CA GLU A 63 -6.86 5.46 12.31
C GLU A 63 -5.45 5.91 11.87
N GLY A 64 -5.24 6.02 10.54
CA GLY A 64 -3.98 6.44 9.95
C GLY A 64 -2.82 5.43 10.09
N ARG A 65 -3.10 4.15 10.40
CA ARG A 65 -2.05 3.13 10.63
C ARG A 65 -1.98 2.02 9.60
N VAL A 66 -3.03 1.82 8.81
CA VAL A 66 -3.09 0.74 7.82
C VAL A 66 -2.27 1.11 6.59
N LYS A 67 -1.25 0.32 6.30
CA LYS A 67 -0.32 0.58 5.19
C LYS A 67 -0.87 0.14 3.84
N CYS A 68 -1.55 -0.99 3.81
CA CYS A 68 -2.14 -1.55 2.61
C CYS A 68 -3.57 -2.01 2.90
N ILE A 69 -4.52 -1.53 2.12
CA ILE A 69 -5.89 -2.02 2.11
C ILE A 69 -6.10 -2.75 0.79
N TYR A 70 -6.56 -3.99 0.85
CA TYR A 70 -7.09 -4.72 -0.31
C TYR A 70 -8.52 -5.08 -0.02
N ILE A 71 -9.44 -4.80 -0.94
CA ILE A 71 -10.84 -5.21 -0.83
C ILE A 71 -11.37 -5.77 -2.15
N ASP A 72 -12.26 -6.73 -2.03
CA ASP A 72 -12.99 -7.38 -3.12
C ASP A 72 -14.50 -7.25 -2.86
N PRO A 73 -15.09 -6.04 -3.03
CA PRO A 73 -16.50 -5.81 -2.74
C PRO A 73 -17.40 -6.52 -3.74
N PRO A 74 -18.72 -6.65 -3.49
CA PRO A 74 -19.67 -7.18 -4.46
C PRO A 74 -19.60 -6.43 -5.79
N TYR A 75 -19.58 -7.16 -6.92
CA TYR A 75 -19.45 -6.58 -8.26
C TYR A 75 -20.79 -6.11 -8.86
N ASN A 76 -21.89 -6.41 -8.20
CA ASN A 76 -23.23 -5.99 -8.61
C ASN A 76 -23.61 -6.42 -10.03
N THR A 77 -23.25 -7.65 -10.42
CA THR A 77 -23.46 -8.20 -11.80
C THR A 77 -24.91 -8.44 -12.15
N GLY A 78 -25.83 -8.40 -11.18
CA GLY A 78 -27.26 -8.67 -11.37
C GLY A 78 -27.63 -10.14 -11.45
N ASN A 79 -26.70 -11.05 -11.20
CA ASN A 79 -26.96 -12.48 -11.13
C ASN A 79 -27.45 -12.88 -9.73
N GLU A 80 -28.77 -12.91 -9.53
CA GLU A 80 -29.42 -13.19 -8.23
C GLU A 80 -29.14 -14.61 -7.66
N LYS A 81 -28.47 -15.49 -8.39
CA LYS A 81 -28.22 -16.88 -7.98
C LYS A 81 -26.88 -17.13 -7.28
N TRP A 82 -26.01 -16.11 -7.19
CA TRP A 82 -24.70 -16.22 -6.55
C TRP A 82 -24.75 -15.63 -5.14
N CYS A 83 -24.78 -16.48 -4.15
CA CYS A 83 -25.01 -16.14 -2.73
C CYS A 83 -23.91 -15.29 -2.09
N TYR A 84 -22.83 -14.90 -2.76
CA TYR A 84 -21.70 -14.50 -1.97
C TYR A 84 -21.02 -13.16 -2.29
N ASN A 85 -20.86 -12.69 -3.49
CA ASN A 85 -20.16 -11.44 -3.77
C ASN A 85 -20.94 -10.44 -4.63
N ASP A 86 -22.14 -10.79 -5.09
CA ASP A 86 -22.85 -9.98 -6.06
C ASP A 86 -24.12 -9.32 -5.53
N ASN A 87 -24.46 -9.55 -4.25
CA ASN A 87 -25.84 -9.25 -3.83
C ASN A 87 -25.92 -8.10 -2.82
N VAL A 88 -26.18 -6.92 -3.34
CA VAL A 88 -26.74 -5.79 -2.57
C VAL A 88 -28.12 -6.18 -1.95
N ASN A 89 -28.64 -7.34 -2.27
CA ASN A 89 -29.87 -7.93 -1.73
C ASN A 89 -29.63 -8.82 -0.49
N ASP A 90 -28.44 -8.80 0.13
CA ASP A 90 -28.23 -9.41 1.44
C ASP A 90 -29.26 -8.84 2.44
N PRO A 91 -29.93 -9.68 3.24
CA PRO A 91 -30.96 -9.24 4.19
C PRO A 91 -30.47 -8.18 5.17
N HIS A 92 -29.22 -8.23 5.59
CA HIS A 92 -28.63 -7.24 6.50
C HIS A 92 -28.45 -5.89 5.78
N ILE A 93 -27.95 -5.91 4.53
CA ILE A 93 -27.80 -4.70 3.71
C ILE A 93 -29.17 -4.12 3.35
N GLN A 94 -30.16 -4.95 3.00
CA GLN A 94 -31.53 -4.50 2.75
C GLN A 94 -32.17 -3.84 3.98
N LYS A 95 -32.00 -4.47 5.15
CA LYS A 95 -32.47 -3.91 6.41
C LYS A 95 -31.80 -2.57 6.69
N TRP A 96 -30.48 -2.51 6.56
CA TRP A 96 -29.69 -1.29 6.73
C TRP A 96 -30.11 -0.19 5.74
N LEU A 97 -30.28 -0.51 4.45
CA LEU A 97 -30.78 0.44 3.45
C LEU A 97 -32.17 0.97 3.80
N GLY A 98 -33.08 0.10 4.26
CA GLY A 98 -34.41 0.49 4.72
C GLY A 98 -34.39 1.42 5.94
N GLU A 99 -33.45 1.20 6.88
CA GLU A 99 -33.27 2.01 8.07
C GLU A 99 -32.61 3.37 7.74
N VAL A 100 -31.58 3.39 6.91
CA VAL A 100 -30.77 4.59 6.60
C VAL A 100 -31.35 5.43 5.48
N VAL A 101 -31.77 4.83 4.37
CA VAL A 101 -32.31 5.52 3.20
C VAL A 101 -33.82 5.74 3.30
N GLY A 102 -34.52 4.87 4.06
CA GLY A 102 -35.94 4.98 4.32
C GLY A 102 -36.80 4.74 3.07
N LYS A 103 -37.91 5.49 2.91
CA LYS A 103 -38.86 5.33 1.80
C LYS A 103 -38.28 5.54 0.41
N GLU A 104 -37.22 6.34 0.27
CA GLU A 104 -36.47 6.50 -0.98
C GLU A 104 -35.80 5.20 -1.43
N GLY A 105 -35.63 4.23 -0.52
CA GLY A 105 -35.06 2.93 -0.79
C GLY A 105 -35.89 2.03 -1.71
N GLU A 106 -37.20 2.30 -1.87
CA GLU A 106 -38.08 1.53 -2.76
C GLU A 106 -37.82 1.82 -4.24
N ASP A 107 -37.35 3.03 -4.57
CA ASP A 107 -37.08 3.49 -5.93
C ASP A 107 -35.61 3.34 -6.36
N LEU A 108 -34.73 2.80 -5.49
CA LEU A 108 -33.31 2.67 -5.77
C LEU A 108 -33.05 1.65 -6.87
N THR A 109 -32.28 2.05 -7.88
CA THR A 109 -31.68 1.12 -8.83
C THR A 109 -30.62 0.24 -8.12
N ARG A 110 -30.18 -0.83 -8.73
CA ARG A 110 -29.10 -1.67 -8.16
C ARG A 110 -27.80 -0.88 -7.97
N HIS A 111 -27.51 0.07 -8.85
CA HIS A 111 -26.31 0.92 -8.77
C HIS A 111 -26.41 1.91 -7.61
N ASP A 112 -27.58 2.53 -7.39
CA ASP A 112 -27.80 3.42 -6.24
C ASP A 112 -27.61 2.69 -4.92
N LYS A 113 -28.15 1.46 -4.80
CA LYS A 113 -27.98 0.59 -3.61
C LYS A 113 -26.53 0.29 -3.35
N TRP A 114 -25.78 -0.06 -4.41
CA TRP A 114 -24.36 -0.35 -4.32
C TRP A 114 -23.56 0.87 -3.88
N LEU A 115 -23.82 2.03 -4.46
CA LEU A 115 -23.19 3.29 -4.09
C LEU A 115 -23.48 3.68 -2.63
N CYS A 116 -24.74 3.54 -2.19
CA CYS A 116 -25.12 3.78 -0.80
C CYS A 116 -24.37 2.84 0.17
N MET A 117 -24.19 1.57 -0.20
CA MET A 117 -23.47 0.58 0.61
C MET A 117 -21.97 0.92 0.66
N MET A 118 -21.34 1.24 -0.46
CA MET A 118 -19.89 1.42 -0.55
C MET A 118 -19.39 2.74 0.01
N TYR A 119 -20.11 3.84 -0.19
CA TYR A 119 -19.65 5.19 0.16
C TYR A 119 -19.20 5.33 1.62
N PRO A 120 -20.03 5.01 2.63
CA PRO A 120 -19.62 5.14 4.04
C PRO A 120 -18.49 4.20 4.44
N ARG A 121 -18.37 3.04 3.80
CA ARG A 121 -17.28 2.08 4.01
C ARG A 121 -15.96 2.64 3.49
N LEU A 122 -15.96 3.19 2.29
CA LEU A 122 -14.78 3.83 1.69
C LEU A 122 -14.32 5.05 2.51
N MET A 123 -15.25 5.81 3.10
CA MET A 123 -14.92 6.92 4.02
C MET A 123 -14.16 6.42 5.25
N LEU A 124 -14.57 5.30 5.84
CA LEU A 124 -13.88 4.71 7.00
C LEU A 124 -12.54 4.09 6.59
N LEU A 125 -12.47 3.41 5.45
CA LEU A 125 -11.22 2.87 4.91
C LEU A 125 -10.20 3.98 4.63
N GLN A 126 -10.65 5.11 4.08
CA GLN A 126 -9.79 6.29 3.87
C GLN A 126 -9.21 6.82 5.20
N LYS A 127 -10.01 6.81 6.29
CA LYS A 127 -9.54 7.23 7.62
C LYS A 127 -8.50 6.28 8.20
N LEU A 128 -8.71 4.96 8.05
CA LEU A 128 -7.79 3.94 8.56
C LEU A 128 -6.46 3.92 7.81
N LEU A 129 -6.44 4.35 6.54
CA LEU A 129 -5.25 4.33 5.69
C LEU A 129 -4.18 5.31 6.21
N ALA A 130 -2.94 4.83 6.32
CA ALA A 130 -1.77 5.62 6.68
C ALA A 130 -1.45 6.67 5.59
N ASP A 131 -0.79 7.76 5.95
CA ASP A 131 -0.48 8.85 5.01
C ASP A 131 0.33 8.37 3.80
N ASP A 132 1.19 7.40 3.97
CA ASP A 132 1.99 6.76 2.93
C ASP A 132 1.41 5.40 2.46
N GLY A 133 0.15 5.14 2.78
CA GLY A 133 -0.57 3.92 2.44
C GLY A 133 -1.34 4.00 1.12
N ALA A 134 -1.73 2.83 0.61
CA ALA A 134 -2.53 2.68 -0.59
C ALA A 134 -3.65 1.64 -0.43
N ILE A 135 -4.77 1.88 -1.13
CA ILE A 135 -5.92 0.98 -1.22
C ILE A 135 -6.03 0.42 -2.63
N PHE A 136 -6.27 -0.90 -2.71
CA PHE A 136 -6.49 -1.67 -3.93
C PHE A 136 -7.89 -2.26 -3.90
N ILE A 137 -8.71 -1.92 -4.87
CA ILE A 137 -10.12 -2.29 -4.92
C ILE A 137 -10.39 -3.08 -6.18
N SER A 138 -10.63 -4.38 -6.04
CA SER A 138 -11.05 -5.24 -7.16
C SER A 138 -12.47 -4.91 -7.57
N ILE A 139 -12.73 -4.84 -8.88
CA ILE A 139 -14.03 -4.56 -9.45
C ILE A 139 -14.10 -5.03 -10.90
N ASP A 140 -15.29 -5.29 -11.43
CA ASP A 140 -15.52 -5.51 -12.84
C ASP A 140 -16.13 -4.28 -13.56
N ASP A 141 -16.42 -4.43 -14.83
CA ASP A 141 -16.97 -3.34 -15.67
C ASP A 141 -18.34 -2.82 -15.21
N ASN A 142 -19.10 -3.57 -14.37
CA ASN A 142 -20.43 -3.14 -13.94
C ASN A 142 -20.39 -1.89 -13.07
N GLU A 143 -19.43 -1.82 -12.14
CA GLU A 143 -19.32 -0.71 -11.16
C GLU A 143 -18.00 0.08 -11.26
N LEU A 144 -17.12 -0.24 -12.22
CA LEU A 144 -15.81 0.41 -12.37
C LEU A 144 -15.90 1.94 -12.37
N TYR A 145 -16.79 2.50 -13.18
CA TYR A 145 -16.90 3.96 -13.35
C TYR A 145 -17.58 4.62 -12.16
N ASN A 146 -18.55 3.96 -11.56
CA ASN A 146 -19.21 4.42 -10.34
C ASN A 146 -18.22 4.45 -9.17
N LEU A 147 -17.48 3.34 -8.98
CA LEU A 147 -16.43 3.25 -7.98
C LEU A 147 -15.36 4.32 -8.17
N LYS A 148 -14.87 4.51 -9.42
CA LYS A 148 -13.88 5.53 -9.74
C LYS A 148 -14.37 6.92 -9.33
N SER A 149 -15.63 7.24 -9.62
CA SER A 149 -16.22 8.55 -9.33
C SER A 149 -16.32 8.83 -7.83
N ILE A 150 -16.80 7.86 -7.03
CA ILE A 150 -16.88 8.03 -5.57
C ILE A 150 -15.50 8.01 -4.90
N CYS A 151 -14.54 7.24 -5.42
CA CYS A 151 -13.16 7.28 -4.94
C CYS A 151 -12.47 8.61 -5.24
N ASP A 152 -12.71 9.23 -6.41
CA ASP A 152 -12.24 10.58 -6.72
C ASP A 152 -12.79 11.63 -5.74
N GLU A 153 -14.03 11.46 -5.29
CA GLU A 153 -14.66 12.34 -4.30
C GLU A 153 -14.05 12.14 -2.89
N ILE A 154 -13.83 10.88 -2.49
CA ILE A 154 -13.39 10.53 -1.13
C ILE A 154 -11.88 10.70 -0.93
N PHE A 155 -11.07 10.19 -1.85
CA PHE A 155 -9.60 10.21 -1.76
C PHE A 155 -8.98 11.42 -2.46
N GLY A 156 -9.74 12.05 -3.37
CA GLY A 156 -9.25 13.10 -4.27
C GLY A 156 -8.70 12.52 -5.58
N ALA A 157 -9.02 13.19 -6.71
CA ALA A 157 -8.55 12.74 -8.04
C ALA A 157 -7.02 12.75 -8.19
N SER A 158 -6.32 13.59 -7.44
CA SER A 158 -4.84 13.64 -7.40
C SER A 158 -4.21 12.45 -6.69
N SER A 159 -4.97 11.73 -5.88
CA SER A 159 -4.58 10.49 -5.19
C SER A 159 -4.83 9.23 -6.01
N PHE A 160 -5.44 9.35 -7.19
CA PHE A 160 -5.59 8.23 -8.11
C PHE A 160 -4.22 7.79 -8.63
N VAL A 161 -3.87 6.52 -8.42
CA VAL A 161 -2.60 5.94 -8.84
C VAL A 161 -2.73 5.24 -10.18
N SER A 162 -3.65 4.28 -10.29
CA SER A 162 -3.83 3.50 -11.52
C SER A 162 -5.16 2.74 -11.55
N ASN A 163 -5.62 2.42 -12.74
CA ASN A 163 -6.53 1.31 -13.01
C ASN A 163 -5.72 0.16 -13.61
N ILE A 164 -5.65 -0.95 -12.89
CA ILE A 164 -4.88 -2.13 -13.25
C ILE A 164 -5.83 -3.13 -13.92
N SER A 165 -5.40 -3.68 -15.07
CA SER A 165 -6.05 -4.80 -15.73
C SER A 165 -5.40 -6.10 -15.27
N TRP A 166 -6.09 -6.86 -14.42
CA TRP A 166 -5.66 -8.17 -13.97
C TRP A 166 -6.22 -9.26 -14.87
N GLN A 167 -5.35 -10.05 -15.49
CA GLN A 167 -5.74 -11.18 -16.32
C GLN A 167 -6.16 -12.36 -15.44
N ARG A 168 -7.47 -12.51 -15.25
CA ARG A 168 -8.08 -13.52 -14.35
C ARG A 168 -8.19 -14.91 -14.94
N THR A 169 -8.07 -15.06 -16.27
CA THR A 169 -8.20 -16.33 -16.97
C THR A 169 -7.00 -16.61 -17.85
N TYR A 170 -6.68 -17.90 -18.05
CA TYR A 170 -5.55 -18.33 -18.88
C TYR A 170 -5.98 -18.83 -20.26
N SER A 171 -7.29 -19.01 -20.48
CA SER A 171 -7.82 -19.49 -21.76
C SER A 171 -9.16 -18.83 -22.08
N THR A 172 -9.34 -18.50 -23.36
CA THR A 172 -10.61 -18.03 -23.91
C THR A 172 -11.63 -19.14 -24.00
N ARG A 173 -12.89 -18.85 -23.68
CA ARG A 173 -14.00 -19.78 -23.88
C ARG A 173 -14.43 -19.72 -25.34
N ASN A 174 -14.34 -20.83 -26.04
CA ASN A 174 -14.72 -20.96 -27.46
C ASN A 174 -16.22 -20.88 -27.71
N ASP A 175 -17.05 -20.99 -26.67
CA ASP A 175 -18.52 -20.95 -26.72
C ASP A 175 -19.09 -19.53 -26.49
N SER A 176 -18.25 -18.54 -26.28
CA SER A 176 -18.67 -17.17 -26.05
C SER A 176 -19.10 -16.49 -27.34
N LYS A 177 -20.19 -15.70 -27.25
CA LYS A 177 -20.63 -14.83 -28.34
C LYS A 177 -20.12 -13.40 -28.07
N GLY A 178 -19.31 -12.84 -29.00
CA GLY A 178 -18.76 -11.50 -28.88
C GLY A 178 -17.34 -11.48 -28.33
N ILE A 179 -16.97 -10.36 -27.72
CA ILE A 179 -15.64 -10.16 -27.10
C ILE A 179 -15.64 -10.79 -25.71
N VAL A 180 -14.68 -11.68 -25.47
CA VAL A 180 -14.50 -12.34 -24.17
C VAL A 180 -13.77 -11.40 -23.22
N ASN A 181 -14.33 -11.19 -22.04
CA ASN A 181 -13.67 -10.42 -20.98
C ASN A 181 -12.71 -11.34 -20.19
N GLU A 182 -11.41 -11.18 -20.41
CA GLU A 182 -10.35 -11.94 -19.74
C GLU A 182 -9.78 -11.22 -18.54
N VAL A 183 -10.15 -9.96 -18.32
CA VAL A 183 -9.59 -9.12 -17.27
C VAL A 183 -10.64 -8.69 -16.25
N GLU A 184 -10.20 -8.44 -15.04
CA GLU A 184 -10.89 -7.66 -14.02
C GLU A 184 -10.04 -6.40 -13.72
N HIS A 185 -10.65 -5.43 -13.09
CA HIS A 185 -10.00 -4.17 -12.74
C HIS A 185 -9.60 -4.13 -11.27
N ILE A 186 -8.47 -3.47 -10.99
CA ILE A 186 -8.10 -3.12 -9.63
C ILE A 186 -7.82 -1.62 -9.62
N LEU A 187 -8.72 -0.85 -9.00
CA LEU A 187 -8.52 0.57 -8.79
C LEU A 187 -7.56 0.80 -7.62
N VAL A 188 -6.56 1.65 -7.84
CA VAL A 188 -5.56 1.98 -6.82
C VAL A 188 -5.61 3.46 -6.50
N TYR A 189 -5.80 3.76 -5.22
CA TYR A 189 -5.72 5.09 -4.65
C TYR A 189 -4.72 5.12 -3.49
N SER A 190 -4.06 6.24 -3.33
CA SER A 190 -3.22 6.50 -2.15
C SER A 190 -3.90 7.46 -1.18
N LYS A 191 -3.44 7.48 0.07
CA LYS A 191 -3.90 8.47 1.05
C LYS A 191 -3.48 9.88 0.66
N GLN A 192 -2.23 10.05 0.26
CA GLN A 192 -1.65 11.31 -0.18
C GLN A 192 -1.21 11.23 -1.65
N PRO A 193 -1.31 12.32 -2.42
CA PRO A 193 -0.81 12.37 -3.79
C PRO A 193 0.70 12.06 -3.86
N GLY A 194 1.12 11.42 -4.96
CA GLY A 194 2.54 11.15 -5.20
C GLY A 194 3.08 9.86 -4.58
N TRP A 195 2.21 8.99 -4.11
CA TRP A 195 2.60 7.65 -3.66
C TRP A 195 3.28 6.85 -4.78
N ASN A 196 4.35 6.15 -4.45
CA ASN A 196 5.09 5.32 -5.38
C ASN A 196 5.13 3.87 -4.90
N PRO A 197 4.82 2.89 -5.78
CA PRO A 197 4.93 1.49 -5.44
C PRO A 197 6.39 1.06 -5.25
N ASN A 198 6.60 0.04 -4.43
CA ASN A 198 7.88 -0.64 -4.34
C ASN A 198 8.23 -1.27 -5.70
N LYS A 199 9.51 -1.30 -6.02
CA LYS A 199 10.00 -2.00 -7.21
C LYS A 199 9.96 -3.51 -6.98
N LEU A 200 9.52 -4.23 -8.00
CA LEU A 200 9.52 -5.68 -8.03
C LEU A 200 10.93 -6.21 -8.35
N SER A 201 11.20 -7.44 -7.95
CA SER A 201 12.42 -8.14 -8.35
C SER A 201 12.51 -8.25 -9.88
N ARG A 202 13.71 -8.23 -10.39
CA ARG A 202 13.97 -8.44 -11.82
C ARG A 202 13.75 -9.90 -12.19
N THR A 203 13.25 -10.14 -13.40
CA THR A 203 13.11 -11.49 -13.92
C THR A 203 14.45 -12.04 -14.45
N GLU A 204 14.58 -13.37 -14.52
CA GLU A 204 15.75 -14.00 -15.11
C GLU A 204 15.96 -13.58 -16.56
N GLU A 205 14.89 -13.42 -17.36
CA GLU A 205 14.97 -12.92 -18.75
C GLU A 205 15.53 -11.48 -18.84
N MET A 206 15.20 -10.61 -17.88
CA MET A 206 15.79 -9.28 -17.80
C MET A 206 17.27 -9.35 -17.44
N ASN A 207 17.68 -10.31 -16.63
CA ASN A 207 19.06 -10.50 -16.22
C ASN A 207 19.89 -11.24 -17.27
N ALA A 208 19.29 -12.11 -18.07
CA ALA A 208 19.94 -12.83 -19.17
C ALA A 208 20.57 -11.89 -20.24
N ARG A 209 20.17 -10.63 -20.28
CA ARG A 209 20.76 -9.58 -21.15
C ARG A 209 22.10 -9.04 -20.62
N TYR A 210 22.51 -9.46 -19.43
CA TYR A 210 23.77 -9.07 -18.80
C TYR A 210 24.75 -10.23 -18.94
N SER A 211 25.95 -9.93 -19.32
CA SER A 211 27.05 -10.89 -19.47
C SER A 211 28.32 -10.30 -18.90
N ASN A 212 29.36 -11.10 -18.78
CA ASN A 212 30.66 -10.63 -18.30
C ASN A 212 31.77 -11.04 -19.30
N PRO A 213 31.80 -10.43 -20.49
CA PRO A 213 32.72 -10.84 -21.56
C PRO A 213 34.17 -10.48 -21.29
N ASP A 214 34.45 -9.59 -20.37
CA ASP A 214 35.76 -9.09 -20.03
C ASP A 214 36.22 -9.44 -18.60
N ASN A 215 35.55 -10.40 -17.95
CA ASN A 215 35.83 -10.82 -16.56
C ASN A 215 35.88 -9.65 -15.56
N ASP A 216 34.96 -8.71 -15.69
CA ASP A 216 34.78 -7.59 -14.77
C ASP A 216 34.18 -8.07 -13.42
N VAL A 217 34.13 -7.19 -12.42
CA VAL A 217 33.65 -7.49 -11.06
C VAL A 217 32.19 -7.96 -11.03
N CYS A 218 31.38 -7.58 -12.01
CA CYS A 218 29.96 -7.90 -12.11
C CYS A 218 29.54 -8.00 -13.58
N ALA A 219 28.49 -8.77 -13.85
CA ALA A 219 27.87 -8.82 -15.17
C ALA A 219 27.31 -7.44 -15.58
N TRP A 220 27.44 -7.08 -16.83
CA TRP A 220 26.99 -5.81 -17.38
C TRP A 220 26.38 -5.97 -18.77
N LYS A 221 25.63 -4.96 -19.20
CA LYS A 221 25.14 -4.85 -20.59
C LYS A 221 25.68 -3.60 -21.25
N SER A 222 25.87 -3.69 -22.57
CA SER A 222 26.25 -2.56 -23.42
C SER A 222 25.09 -1.59 -23.56
N THR A 223 25.34 -0.31 -23.29
CA THR A 223 24.39 0.78 -23.45
C THR A 223 25.02 1.93 -24.23
N ASP A 224 24.20 2.89 -24.66
CA ASP A 224 24.71 4.08 -25.36
C ASP A 224 25.53 4.95 -24.39
N ALA A 225 26.61 5.51 -24.97
CA ALA A 225 27.45 6.47 -24.26
C ALA A 225 26.89 7.91 -24.32
N PHE A 226 25.71 8.09 -24.92
CA PHE A 226 25.14 9.39 -25.26
C PHE A 226 23.91 9.72 -24.42
N ALA A 227 23.70 11.04 -24.22
CA ALA A 227 22.48 11.62 -23.63
C ALA A 227 21.81 12.55 -24.67
N PRO A 228 20.50 12.80 -24.60
CA PRO A 228 19.84 13.83 -25.41
C PRO A 228 20.25 15.24 -24.96
N GLY A 229 20.04 16.25 -25.84
CA GLY A 229 20.22 17.64 -25.47
C GLY A 229 21.53 18.27 -25.94
N ALA A 230 22.05 17.88 -27.12
CA ALA A 230 23.26 18.48 -27.68
C ALA A 230 23.21 20.02 -27.81
N THR A 231 22.03 20.59 -28.12
CA THR A 231 21.83 22.03 -28.29
C THR A 231 22.05 22.80 -26.98
N THR A 232 21.61 22.24 -25.85
CA THR A 232 21.73 22.87 -24.54
C THR A 232 23.02 22.49 -23.80
N HIS A 233 23.63 21.35 -24.17
CA HIS A 233 24.84 20.81 -23.53
C HIS A 233 26.01 20.77 -24.52
N GLN A 234 26.22 21.85 -25.29
CA GLN A 234 27.24 21.93 -26.32
C GLN A 234 28.67 21.66 -25.83
N GLY A 235 28.97 21.95 -24.55
CA GLY A 235 30.25 21.61 -23.92
C GLY A 235 30.52 20.11 -23.77
N MET A 236 29.46 19.28 -23.91
CA MET A 236 29.56 17.81 -23.89
C MET A 236 29.55 17.21 -25.32
N VAL A 237 29.72 18.03 -26.36
CA VAL A 237 29.85 17.62 -27.75
C VAL A 237 31.29 17.91 -28.19
N TYR A 238 32.15 16.93 -28.08
CA TYR A 238 33.59 16.99 -28.43
C TYR A 238 34.05 15.69 -29.06
N ALA A 239 35.19 15.73 -29.76
CA ALA A 239 35.83 14.55 -30.32
C ALA A 239 36.53 13.74 -29.23
N ILE A 240 36.52 12.42 -29.40
CA ILE A 240 37.38 11.48 -28.68
C ILE A 240 38.12 10.64 -29.73
N GLN A 241 39.42 10.64 -29.70
CA GLN A 241 40.20 9.83 -30.63
C GLN A 241 40.24 8.38 -30.19
N ASN A 242 39.86 7.48 -31.12
CA ASN A 242 39.86 6.05 -30.83
C ASN A 242 41.33 5.54 -30.79
N PRO A 243 41.77 4.89 -29.71
CA PRO A 243 43.16 4.47 -29.56
C PRO A 243 43.53 3.29 -30.47
N PHE A 244 42.56 2.51 -30.96
CA PHE A 244 42.84 1.38 -31.87
C PHE A 244 42.94 1.80 -33.34
N THR A 245 42.26 2.88 -33.73
CA THR A 245 42.09 3.22 -35.14
C THR A 245 42.52 4.66 -35.49
N GLY A 246 42.73 5.51 -34.49
CA GLY A 246 43.02 6.93 -34.67
C GLY A 246 41.81 7.79 -35.11
N VAL A 247 40.64 7.18 -35.35
CA VAL A 247 39.43 7.88 -35.85
C VAL A 247 38.84 8.76 -34.76
N LEU A 248 38.39 9.97 -35.13
CA LEU A 248 37.69 10.87 -34.23
C LEU A 248 36.21 10.44 -34.09
N LEU A 249 35.82 10.12 -32.89
CA LEU A 249 34.46 9.71 -32.52
C LEU A 249 33.71 10.89 -31.89
N TYR A 250 32.47 11.07 -32.30
CA TYR A 250 31.55 12.10 -31.79
C TYR A 250 30.24 11.49 -31.33
N PRO A 251 29.46 12.19 -30.50
CA PRO A 251 28.08 11.84 -30.25
C PRO A 251 27.24 11.86 -31.54
N SER A 252 26.17 11.09 -31.58
CA SER A 252 25.20 11.13 -32.67
C SER A 252 24.50 12.49 -32.76
N ASN A 253 23.97 12.85 -33.95
CA ASN A 253 23.25 14.11 -34.15
C ASN A 253 22.13 14.31 -33.09
N GLY A 254 22.07 15.50 -32.52
CA GLY A 254 21.12 15.85 -31.46
C GLY A 254 21.48 15.31 -30.05
N ARG A 255 22.58 14.55 -29.92
CA ARG A 255 23.04 13.96 -28.66
C ARG A 255 24.39 14.51 -28.20
N CYS A 256 24.65 14.42 -26.91
CA CYS A 256 25.94 14.74 -26.31
C CYS A 256 26.48 13.52 -25.52
N TRP A 257 27.75 13.55 -25.14
CA TRP A 257 28.28 12.52 -24.22
C TRP A 257 27.50 12.53 -22.89
N SER A 258 27.34 11.38 -22.26
CA SER A 258 26.56 11.24 -21.02
C SER A 258 27.30 11.69 -19.77
N LEU A 259 28.60 12.02 -19.90
CA LEU A 259 29.43 12.56 -18.82
C LEU A 259 30.09 13.87 -19.25
N GLY A 260 30.46 14.70 -18.28
CA GLY A 260 31.27 15.88 -18.48
C GLY A 260 32.65 15.53 -19.02
N GLN A 261 33.33 16.53 -19.65
CA GLN A 261 34.60 16.31 -20.35
C GLN A 261 35.68 15.78 -19.40
N ASP A 262 35.83 16.34 -18.21
CA ASP A 262 36.85 15.93 -17.25
C ASP A 262 36.69 14.47 -16.81
N GLN A 263 35.47 14.04 -16.49
CA GLN A 263 35.17 12.66 -16.14
C GLN A 263 35.41 11.70 -17.33
N MET A 264 35.03 12.13 -18.54
CA MET A 264 35.24 11.32 -19.73
C MET A 264 36.73 11.21 -20.03
N PHE A 265 37.50 12.29 -19.84
CA PHE A 265 38.94 12.30 -20.00
C PHE A 265 39.64 11.30 -19.05
N GLU A 266 39.27 11.30 -17.76
CA GLU A 266 39.79 10.35 -16.78
C GLU A 266 39.53 8.89 -17.17
N ILE A 267 38.31 8.61 -17.69
CA ILE A 267 37.94 7.25 -18.09
C ILE A 267 38.68 6.86 -19.39
N MET A 268 38.78 7.75 -20.36
CA MET A 268 39.49 7.47 -21.60
C MET A 268 41.00 7.29 -21.37
N SER A 269 41.59 8.01 -20.41
CA SER A 269 43.00 7.86 -20.02
C SER A 269 43.32 6.48 -19.43
N GLN A 270 42.31 5.66 -19.10
CA GLN A 270 42.54 4.26 -18.77
C GLN A 270 42.81 3.38 -19.99
N TRP A 271 42.53 3.84 -21.21
CA TRP A 271 42.81 3.14 -22.49
C TRP A 271 44.17 3.45 -23.06
N GLY A 272 44.77 4.58 -22.68
CA GLY A 272 46.05 5.06 -23.22
C GLY A 272 46.37 6.48 -22.75
N GLU A 273 47.41 7.07 -23.25
CA GLU A 273 47.78 8.44 -22.91
C GLU A 273 46.98 9.45 -23.76
N TYR A 274 46.23 10.31 -23.08
CA TYR A 274 45.38 11.32 -23.70
C TYR A 274 45.73 12.72 -23.22
N GLU A 275 45.45 13.71 -24.05
CA GLU A 275 45.51 15.13 -23.72
C GLU A 275 44.29 15.88 -24.25
N LEU A 276 44.01 17.03 -23.67
CA LEU A 276 42.95 17.95 -24.13
C LEU A 276 43.56 18.93 -25.17
N ARG A 277 43.17 18.77 -26.43
CA ARG A 277 43.70 19.54 -27.53
C ARG A 277 42.60 20.30 -28.27
N GLU A 278 42.85 21.56 -28.66
CA GLU A 278 41.96 22.28 -29.54
C GLU A 278 42.12 21.76 -30.97
N ILE A 279 41.01 21.51 -31.65
CA ILE A 279 40.96 21.07 -33.04
C ILE A 279 39.93 21.86 -33.83
N ALA A 280 40.06 21.94 -35.13
CA ALA A 280 39.17 22.68 -36.02
C ALA A 280 37.91 21.83 -36.35
N ASP A 281 37.02 21.62 -35.38
CA ASP A 281 35.82 20.78 -35.52
C ASP A 281 34.50 21.54 -35.33
N ALA A 282 34.51 22.88 -35.34
CA ALA A 282 33.34 23.73 -35.10
C ALA A 282 32.16 23.38 -36.03
N GLN A 283 32.41 23.16 -37.31
CA GLN A 283 31.39 22.77 -38.28
C GLN A 283 30.74 21.41 -37.92
N LYS A 284 31.55 20.41 -37.54
CA LYS A 284 31.06 19.10 -37.14
C LYS A 284 30.20 19.17 -35.86
N ARG A 285 30.67 19.92 -34.87
CA ARG A 285 29.95 20.13 -33.60
C ARG A 285 28.67 20.93 -33.81
N ALA A 286 28.68 21.97 -34.67
CA ALA A 286 27.49 22.73 -35.03
C ALA A 286 26.40 21.83 -35.63
N SER A 287 26.77 20.94 -36.54
CA SER A 287 25.88 19.94 -37.15
C SER A 287 25.27 19.01 -36.12
N ILE A 288 26.06 18.53 -35.14
CA ILE A 288 25.57 17.65 -34.07
C ILE A 288 24.63 18.39 -33.12
N CYS A 289 24.97 19.64 -32.77
CA CYS A 289 24.16 20.47 -31.87
C CYS A 289 22.89 21.03 -32.54
N GLY A 290 22.78 20.96 -33.88
CA GLY A 290 21.67 21.56 -34.63
C GLY A 290 21.64 23.08 -34.56
N VAL A 291 22.82 23.73 -34.56
CA VAL A 291 23.03 25.19 -34.54
C VAL A 291 23.93 25.64 -35.69
N SER A 292 24.01 26.94 -35.93
CA SER A 292 25.00 27.47 -36.85
C SER A 292 26.41 27.41 -36.27
N GLU A 293 27.44 27.42 -37.13
CA GLU A 293 28.85 27.37 -36.70
C GLU A 293 29.21 28.57 -35.80
N ALA A 294 28.63 29.73 -36.04
CA ALA A 294 28.81 30.91 -35.20
C ALA A 294 28.18 30.80 -33.80
N GLN A 295 27.21 29.90 -33.59
CA GLN A 295 26.50 29.68 -32.34
C GLN A 295 27.05 28.50 -31.53
N VAL A 296 27.98 27.72 -32.13
CA VAL A 296 28.57 26.59 -31.39
C VAL A 296 29.49 27.09 -30.28
N LYS A 297 29.44 26.48 -29.12
CA LYS A 297 30.26 26.85 -27.97
C LYS A 297 31.74 26.75 -28.33
N SER A 298 32.48 27.87 -28.21
CA SER A 298 33.95 27.95 -28.42
C SER A 298 34.71 27.35 -27.22
N GLY A 299 36.01 27.07 -27.41
CA GLY A 299 36.92 26.60 -26.36
C GLY A 299 36.66 25.18 -25.84
N VAL A 300 35.84 24.38 -26.55
CA VAL A 300 35.63 22.96 -26.22
C VAL A 300 36.76 22.16 -26.87
N LYS A 301 37.58 21.52 -26.06
CA LYS A 301 38.74 20.75 -26.50
C LYS A 301 38.32 19.29 -26.84
N ALA A 302 39.06 18.67 -27.75
CA ALA A 302 38.94 17.24 -28.04
C ALA A 302 39.82 16.42 -27.05
N ILE A 303 39.42 15.19 -26.79
CA ILE A 303 40.23 14.19 -26.05
C ILE A 303 41.08 13.46 -27.11
N MET A 304 42.33 13.80 -27.22
CA MET A 304 43.23 13.35 -28.27
C MET A 304 44.35 12.48 -27.68
N LEU A 305 44.86 11.53 -28.48
CA LEU A 305 46.01 10.74 -28.11
C LEU A 305 47.26 11.61 -28.03
N SER A 306 48.07 11.41 -26.98
CA SER A 306 49.41 12.01 -26.85
C SER A 306 50.47 11.18 -27.56
N ASP A 307 50.26 9.86 -27.61
CA ASP A 307 51.13 8.90 -28.30
C ASP A 307 50.82 8.80 -29.78
N SER A 308 51.70 8.11 -30.53
CA SER A 308 51.39 7.66 -31.88
C SER A 308 50.19 6.70 -31.88
N VAL A 309 49.44 6.64 -32.99
CA VAL A 309 48.28 5.72 -33.08
C VAL A 309 48.74 4.26 -32.94
N GLU A 310 49.94 3.93 -33.45
CA GLU A 310 50.51 2.59 -33.35
C GLU A 310 50.80 2.21 -31.90
N ASP A 311 51.41 3.08 -31.12
CA ASP A 311 51.73 2.81 -29.68
C ASP A 311 50.44 2.78 -28.85
N ALA A 312 49.52 3.71 -29.10
CA ALA A 312 48.22 3.73 -28.44
C ALA A 312 47.42 2.44 -28.72
N ALA A 313 47.45 1.95 -29.98
CA ALA A 313 46.77 0.70 -30.33
C ALA A 313 47.35 -0.53 -29.64
N GLN A 314 48.66 -0.58 -29.44
CA GLN A 314 49.32 -1.67 -28.70
C GLN A 314 48.91 -1.65 -27.20
N LYS A 315 48.92 -0.44 -26.56
CA LYS A 315 48.50 -0.26 -25.17
C LYS A 315 47.02 -0.63 -25.00
N ALA A 316 46.15 -0.13 -25.84
CA ALA A 316 44.71 -0.41 -25.81
C ALA A 316 44.40 -1.90 -26.05
N ALA A 317 45.11 -2.56 -26.97
CA ALA A 317 44.96 -3.99 -27.21
C ALA A 317 45.37 -4.83 -26.00
N ALA A 318 46.44 -4.43 -25.30
CA ALA A 318 46.88 -5.11 -24.08
C ALA A 318 45.80 -4.99 -22.98
N ILE A 319 45.18 -3.82 -22.80
CA ILE A 319 44.05 -3.57 -21.86
C ILE A 319 42.84 -4.40 -22.26
N TYR A 320 42.49 -4.40 -23.56
CA TYR A 320 41.37 -5.16 -24.09
C TYR A 320 41.51 -6.69 -23.79
N ASN A 321 42.71 -7.22 -24.06
CA ASN A 321 43.00 -8.65 -23.84
C ASN A 321 43.10 -9.03 -22.36
N ARG A 322 43.54 -8.09 -21.52
CA ARG A 322 43.57 -8.30 -20.05
C ARG A 322 42.19 -8.48 -19.48
N GLY A 323 41.18 -7.83 -20.08
CA GLY A 323 39.82 -7.75 -19.50
C GLY A 323 39.67 -6.60 -18.53
N GLN A 324 38.51 -6.58 -17.82
CA GLN A 324 38.10 -5.50 -16.91
C GLN A 324 38.20 -4.12 -17.58
N TRP A 325 37.52 -4.02 -18.73
CA TRP A 325 37.53 -2.80 -19.52
C TRP A 325 37.00 -1.60 -18.73
N PRO A 326 37.49 -0.39 -19.01
CA PRO A 326 36.93 0.83 -18.45
C PRO A 326 35.40 0.96 -18.65
N LEU A 327 34.75 1.74 -17.80
CA LEU A 327 33.29 1.98 -17.84
C LEU A 327 32.77 2.35 -19.23
N PHE A 328 33.54 3.17 -19.98
CA PHE A 328 33.31 3.44 -21.37
C PHE A 328 34.37 2.71 -22.21
N TYR A 329 33.92 1.94 -23.16
CA TYR A 329 34.76 1.06 -23.95
C TYR A 329 34.44 1.16 -25.44
N PHE A 330 35.35 0.70 -26.26
CA PHE A 330 35.22 0.69 -27.71
C PHE A 330 34.62 -0.62 -28.18
N GLY A 331 33.46 -0.54 -28.87
CA GLY A 331 32.75 -1.71 -29.36
C GLY A 331 33.51 -2.40 -30.53
N GLN A 332 32.98 -3.55 -30.98
CA GLN A 332 33.50 -4.28 -32.14
C GLN A 332 35.01 -4.57 -32.07
N GLY A 333 35.48 -5.05 -30.91
CA GLY A 333 36.91 -5.34 -30.75
C GLY A 333 37.82 -4.12 -30.80
N GLY A 334 37.36 -2.96 -30.35
CA GLY A 334 38.10 -1.69 -30.40
C GLY A 334 37.85 -0.84 -31.65
N LYS A 335 37.27 -1.42 -32.71
CA LYS A 335 37.08 -0.72 -34.01
C LYS A 335 35.77 0.07 -34.10
N GLY A 336 34.86 -0.13 -33.13
CA GLY A 336 33.55 0.52 -33.11
C GLY A 336 33.51 1.83 -32.32
N GLY A 337 32.30 2.38 -32.17
CA GLY A 337 32.05 3.57 -31.38
C GLY A 337 32.15 3.29 -29.87
N ILE A 338 32.13 4.37 -29.09
CA ILE A 338 32.18 4.30 -27.62
C ILE A 338 30.82 3.82 -27.10
N ARG A 339 30.89 2.84 -26.22
CA ARG A 339 29.76 2.23 -25.50
C ARG A 339 30.00 2.37 -24.01
N ARG A 340 28.91 2.26 -23.21
CA ARG A 340 28.97 2.33 -21.75
C ARG A 340 28.54 1.00 -21.15
N LYS A 341 29.22 0.54 -20.12
CA LYS A 341 28.78 -0.56 -19.27
C LYS A 341 27.68 -0.12 -18.33
N THR A 342 26.62 -0.89 -18.25
CA THR A 342 25.60 -0.77 -17.20
C THR A 342 25.60 -2.06 -16.40
N TYR A 343 26.14 -1.99 -15.20
CA TYR A 343 26.30 -3.15 -14.30
C TYR A 343 24.96 -3.62 -13.75
N LEU A 344 24.81 -4.94 -13.63
CA LEU A 344 23.61 -5.57 -13.09
C LEU A 344 23.35 -5.15 -11.64
N ASP A 345 24.38 -5.07 -10.81
CA ASP A 345 24.28 -4.69 -9.40
C ASP A 345 23.81 -3.24 -9.18
N ASN A 346 24.02 -2.37 -10.18
CA ASN A 346 23.59 -0.99 -10.15
C ASN A 346 22.16 -0.79 -10.69
N VAL A 347 21.49 -1.85 -11.13
CA VAL A 347 20.15 -1.77 -11.70
C VAL A 347 19.14 -2.18 -10.65
N GLY A 348 18.37 -1.23 -10.20
CA GLY A 348 17.25 -1.50 -9.27
C GLY A 348 16.18 -2.42 -9.86
N GLY A 349 15.22 -2.80 -9.03
CA GLY A 349 14.07 -3.61 -9.43
C GLY A 349 13.26 -2.98 -10.59
N ARG A 350 12.32 -3.73 -11.12
CA ARG A 350 11.40 -3.25 -12.17
C ARG A 350 10.22 -2.49 -11.56
N VAL A 351 9.79 -1.43 -12.23
CA VAL A 351 8.56 -0.72 -11.88
C VAL A 351 7.37 -1.61 -12.24
N PRO A 352 6.36 -1.78 -11.37
CA PRO A 352 5.14 -2.50 -11.72
C PRO A 352 4.37 -1.75 -12.83
N THR A 353 3.73 -2.50 -13.72
CA THR A 353 2.89 -1.95 -14.80
C THR A 353 1.41 -2.05 -14.42
N ASN A 354 0.54 -1.45 -15.21
CA ASN A 354 -0.91 -1.54 -15.04
C ASN A 354 -1.56 -2.76 -15.75
N PHE A 355 -0.77 -3.67 -16.27
CA PHE A 355 -1.23 -4.97 -16.75
C PHE A 355 -0.58 -6.08 -15.94
N TRP A 356 -1.40 -6.88 -15.26
CA TRP A 356 -0.96 -7.98 -14.42
C TRP A 356 -1.33 -9.31 -15.03
N PRO A 357 -0.38 -10.00 -15.66
CA PRO A 357 -0.65 -11.28 -16.30
C PRO A 357 -0.85 -12.39 -15.26
N PHE A 358 -1.68 -13.37 -15.56
CA PHE A 358 -1.92 -14.52 -14.70
C PHE A 358 -0.63 -15.30 -14.35
N SER A 359 0.36 -15.27 -15.22
CA SER A 359 1.66 -15.92 -14.98
C SER A 359 2.37 -15.39 -13.73
N GLU A 360 2.19 -14.11 -13.40
CA GLU A 360 2.75 -13.48 -12.20
C GLU A 360 1.79 -13.50 -11.01
N THR A 361 0.51 -13.30 -11.26
CA THR A 361 -0.49 -13.01 -10.22
C THR A 361 -1.49 -14.15 -9.98
N GLY A 362 -1.40 -15.24 -10.74
CA GLY A 362 -2.37 -16.33 -10.66
C GLY A 362 -3.69 -15.99 -11.35
N HIS A 363 -4.58 -16.98 -11.39
CA HIS A 363 -5.90 -16.88 -12.01
C HIS A 363 -6.99 -17.58 -11.17
N THR A 364 -8.25 -17.36 -11.52
CA THR A 364 -9.40 -17.85 -10.73
C THR A 364 -9.42 -19.37 -10.53
N ASP A 365 -9.05 -20.17 -11.56
CA ASP A 365 -9.03 -21.63 -11.43
C ASP A 365 -7.91 -22.12 -10.51
N GLU A 366 -6.76 -21.43 -10.47
CA GLU A 366 -5.68 -21.71 -9.52
C GLU A 366 -6.19 -21.52 -8.09
N ALA A 367 -6.88 -20.40 -7.83
CA ALA A 367 -7.45 -20.11 -6.52
C ALA A 367 -8.49 -21.16 -6.07
N LYS A 368 -9.35 -21.61 -6.98
CA LYS A 368 -10.32 -22.69 -6.68
C LYS A 368 -9.64 -24.01 -6.34
N LYS A 369 -8.60 -24.39 -7.08
CA LYS A 369 -7.80 -25.59 -6.81
C LYS A 369 -7.09 -25.51 -5.47
N GLU A 370 -6.51 -24.35 -5.14
CA GLU A 370 -5.88 -24.12 -3.83
C GLU A 370 -6.92 -24.29 -2.71
N MET A 371 -8.12 -23.69 -2.83
CA MET A 371 -9.20 -23.86 -1.86
C MET A 371 -9.62 -25.32 -1.67
N LEU A 372 -9.79 -26.06 -2.78
CA LEU A 372 -10.10 -27.50 -2.70
C LEU A 372 -9.00 -28.29 -1.97
N THR A 373 -7.73 -27.93 -2.17
CA THR A 373 -6.62 -28.57 -1.47
C THR A 373 -6.63 -28.23 0.03
N ILE A 374 -6.90 -26.97 0.39
CA ILE A 374 -7.00 -26.51 1.79
C ILE A 374 -8.14 -27.22 2.51
N PHE A 375 -9.29 -27.44 1.86
CA PHE A 375 -10.50 -28.00 2.45
C PHE A 375 -10.77 -29.48 2.09
N ASP A 376 -9.72 -30.24 1.81
CA ASP A 376 -9.79 -31.69 1.53
C ASP A 376 -10.80 -32.07 0.42
N GLY A 377 -10.85 -31.27 -0.66
CA GLY A 377 -11.72 -31.48 -1.82
C GLY A 377 -13.13 -30.88 -1.67
N LYS A 378 -13.43 -30.17 -0.60
CA LYS A 378 -14.73 -29.52 -0.41
C LYS A 378 -14.72 -28.10 -0.97
N ALA A 379 -15.68 -27.75 -1.79
CA ALA A 379 -15.90 -26.39 -2.27
C ALA A 379 -16.57 -25.56 -1.17
N GLN A 380 -15.78 -24.80 -0.42
CA GLN A 380 -16.27 -23.94 0.68
C GLN A 380 -16.57 -22.51 0.23
N PHE A 381 -16.03 -22.10 -0.92
CA PHE A 381 -16.16 -20.74 -1.43
C PHE A 381 -16.09 -20.73 -2.97
N ASP A 382 -16.99 -19.98 -3.63
CA ASP A 382 -17.16 -20.11 -5.09
C ASP A 382 -16.12 -19.32 -5.91
N THR A 383 -15.75 -18.13 -5.46
CA THR A 383 -14.90 -17.20 -6.23
C THR A 383 -13.74 -16.62 -5.42
N PRO A 384 -12.84 -17.48 -4.88
CA PRO A 384 -11.69 -16.96 -4.15
C PRO A 384 -10.74 -16.23 -5.10
N LYS A 385 -10.13 -15.15 -4.63
CA LYS A 385 -9.01 -14.51 -5.34
C LYS A 385 -7.74 -15.35 -5.19
N PRO A 386 -6.87 -15.40 -6.20
CA PRO A 386 -5.62 -16.13 -6.08
C PRO A 386 -4.69 -15.45 -5.07
N ARG A 387 -4.08 -16.26 -4.20
CA ARG A 387 -3.11 -15.80 -3.19
C ARG A 387 -1.98 -14.99 -3.82
N ARG A 388 -1.47 -15.44 -4.98
CA ARG A 388 -0.40 -14.75 -5.72
C ARG A 388 -0.75 -13.32 -6.10
N LEU A 389 -2.03 -13.02 -6.38
CA LEU A 389 -2.50 -11.66 -6.64
C LEU A 389 -2.31 -10.78 -5.41
N ILE A 390 -2.71 -11.28 -4.25
CA ILE A 390 -2.57 -10.52 -3.00
C ILE A 390 -1.10 -10.37 -2.62
N GLU A 391 -0.29 -11.42 -2.75
CA GLU A 391 1.16 -11.31 -2.54
C GLU A 391 1.81 -10.26 -3.46
N PHE A 392 1.34 -10.16 -4.70
CA PHE A 392 1.82 -9.15 -5.64
C PHE A 392 1.46 -7.74 -5.16
N VAL A 393 0.22 -7.52 -4.71
CA VAL A 393 -0.22 -6.26 -4.08
C VAL A 393 0.66 -5.92 -2.89
N LEU A 394 0.87 -6.87 -1.98
CA LEU A 394 1.67 -6.65 -0.76
C LEU A 394 3.13 -6.31 -1.06
N ARG A 395 3.73 -6.92 -2.10
CA ARG A 395 5.11 -6.59 -2.52
C ARG A 395 5.25 -5.16 -2.99
N ILE A 396 4.26 -4.61 -3.68
CA ILE A 396 4.32 -3.25 -4.23
C ILE A 396 3.81 -2.18 -3.27
N ALA A 397 2.99 -2.52 -2.28
CA ALA A 397 2.34 -1.58 -1.38
C ALA A 397 2.80 -1.67 0.08
N GLY A 398 3.38 -2.79 0.51
CA GLY A 398 3.73 -3.05 1.89
C GLY A 398 5.23 -2.97 2.18
N SER A 399 5.56 -2.84 3.46
CA SER A 399 6.86 -3.15 4.04
C SER A 399 6.80 -4.51 4.74
N GLU A 400 7.93 -4.99 5.28
CA GLU A 400 8.00 -6.27 5.99
C GLU A 400 7.27 -6.27 7.35
N ASP A 401 6.89 -5.10 7.85
CA ASP A 401 6.15 -4.86 9.10
C ASP A 401 4.77 -4.21 8.88
N ALA A 402 4.30 -4.14 7.63
CA ALA A 402 3.06 -3.47 7.27
C ALA A 402 1.83 -4.07 7.96
N LEU A 403 0.88 -3.20 8.35
CA LEU A 403 -0.48 -3.59 8.72
C LEU A 403 -1.36 -3.59 7.47
N ILE A 404 -2.00 -4.72 7.20
CA ILE A 404 -2.86 -4.98 6.05
C ILE A 404 -4.31 -5.10 6.53
N LEU A 405 -5.24 -4.45 5.82
CA LEU A 405 -6.67 -4.55 6.10
C LEU A 405 -7.42 -5.07 4.87
N ASP A 406 -8.33 -6.03 5.12
CA ASP A 406 -9.29 -6.51 4.13
C ASP A 406 -10.68 -6.57 4.79
N SER A 407 -11.57 -5.66 4.41
CA SER A 407 -12.92 -5.56 4.99
C SER A 407 -14.00 -6.33 4.22
N PHE A 408 -13.61 -7.08 3.20
CA PHE A 408 -14.43 -8.02 2.44
C PHE A 408 -13.66 -9.33 2.32
N ALA A 409 -13.30 -9.90 3.48
CA ALA A 409 -12.30 -10.95 3.60
C ALA A 409 -12.65 -12.25 2.85
N GLY A 410 -13.93 -12.52 2.64
CA GLY A 410 -14.40 -13.68 1.90
C GLY A 410 -13.77 -14.98 2.43
N SER A 411 -13.02 -15.65 1.60
CA SER A 411 -12.36 -16.90 1.95
C SER A 411 -11.07 -16.73 2.79
N GLY A 412 -10.64 -15.52 3.16
CA GLY A 412 -9.42 -15.27 3.94
C GLY A 412 -8.11 -15.33 3.14
N THR A 413 -8.16 -15.03 1.84
CA THR A 413 -6.97 -15.06 0.97
C THR A 413 -5.90 -14.08 1.42
N THR A 414 -6.30 -12.91 1.92
CA THR A 414 -5.36 -11.87 2.35
C THR A 414 -4.51 -12.33 3.54
N ALA A 415 -5.11 -12.97 4.55
CA ALA A 415 -4.35 -13.53 5.67
C ALA A 415 -3.39 -14.64 5.21
N HIS A 416 -3.85 -15.54 4.30
CA HIS A 416 -3.00 -16.57 3.72
C HIS A 416 -1.77 -15.96 3.01
N ALA A 417 -1.96 -14.91 2.23
CA ALA A 417 -0.87 -14.21 1.54
C ALA A 417 0.13 -13.58 2.54
N VAL A 418 -0.38 -12.91 3.58
CA VAL A 418 0.45 -12.31 4.63
C VAL A 418 1.31 -13.35 5.34
N LEU A 419 0.71 -14.43 5.83
CA LEU A 419 1.41 -15.50 6.54
C LEU A 419 2.47 -16.17 5.65
N ASN A 420 2.13 -16.43 4.39
CA ASN A 420 3.04 -17.03 3.45
C ASN A 420 4.24 -16.13 3.13
N MET A 421 4.03 -14.84 2.97
CA MET A 421 5.11 -13.87 2.76
C MET A 421 6.02 -13.77 3.99
N ASN A 422 5.44 -13.71 5.20
CA ASN A 422 6.22 -13.67 6.44
C ASN A 422 7.11 -14.92 6.59
N LYS A 423 6.57 -16.13 6.26
CA LYS A 423 7.38 -17.36 6.23
C LYS A 423 8.52 -17.27 5.21
N ALA A 424 8.27 -16.68 4.05
CA ALA A 424 9.22 -16.64 2.94
C ALA A 424 10.38 -15.65 3.15
N ASP A 425 10.11 -14.48 3.74
CA ASP A 425 11.10 -13.40 3.88
C ASP A 425 11.45 -13.03 5.33
N GLY A 426 10.84 -13.71 6.33
CA GLY A 426 11.04 -13.43 7.75
C GLY A 426 10.37 -12.14 8.23
N GLY A 427 9.46 -11.58 7.45
CA GLY A 427 8.72 -10.36 7.78
C GLY A 427 7.74 -10.54 8.94
N HIS A 428 7.26 -9.41 9.45
CA HIS A 428 6.33 -9.31 10.58
C HIS A 428 5.04 -8.56 10.20
N ARG A 429 4.58 -8.74 8.94
CA ARG A 429 3.31 -8.16 8.48
C ARG A 429 2.16 -8.67 9.31
N LYS A 430 1.19 -7.79 9.54
CA LYS A 430 -0.02 -8.07 10.32
C LYS A 430 -1.23 -7.90 9.44
N PHE A 431 -2.31 -8.63 9.77
CA PHE A 431 -3.56 -8.50 9.03
C PHE A 431 -4.75 -8.26 9.96
N ILE A 432 -5.71 -7.50 9.44
CA ILE A 432 -7.05 -7.36 9.99
C ILE A 432 -8.02 -7.77 8.87
N LEU A 433 -8.80 -8.82 9.11
CA LEU A 433 -9.86 -9.27 8.22
C LEU A 433 -11.21 -8.95 8.84
N VAL A 434 -12.15 -8.47 8.03
CA VAL A 434 -13.55 -8.31 8.43
C VAL A 434 -14.42 -9.09 7.45
N GLU A 435 -15.33 -9.94 7.99
CA GLU A 435 -16.27 -10.74 7.22
C GLU A 435 -17.65 -10.72 7.90
N MET A 436 -18.67 -10.37 7.12
CA MET A 436 -20.04 -10.29 7.64
C MET A 436 -20.83 -11.59 7.53
N GLY A 437 -20.36 -12.53 6.71
CA GLY A 437 -21.05 -13.78 6.46
C GLY A 437 -20.90 -14.80 7.58
N ASP A 438 -21.96 -15.56 7.86
CA ASP A 438 -21.99 -16.61 8.88
C ASP A 438 -20.87 -17.66 8.74
N TYR A 439 -20.18 -17.68 7.59
CA TYR A 439 -19.05 -18.59 7.33
C TYR A 439 -17.69 -18.01 7.80
N ALA A 440 -17.66 -16.85 8.42
CA ALA A 440 -16.43 -16.21 8.89
C ALA A 440 -15.56 -17.14 9.76
N ASP A 441 -16.14 -17.94 10.67
CA ASP A 441 -15.39 -18.94 11.45
C ASP A 441 -15.12 -20.22 10.65
N THR A 442 -16.12 -20.71 9.89
CA THR A 442 -16.07 -22.03 9.24
C THR A 442 -15.29 -22.05 7.93
N THR A 443 -15.12 -20.90 7.27
CA THR A 443 -14.38 -20.76 6.01
C THR A 443 -13.20 -19.81 6.15
N THR A 444 -13.43 -18.56 6.52
CA THR A 444 -12.37 -17.53 6.60
C THR A 444 -11.32 -17.89 7.64
N ALA A 445 -11.74 -18.04 8.90
CA ALA A 445 -10.83 -18.39 10.00
C ALA A 445 -10.28 -19.82 9.84
N GLU A 446 -11.10 -20.77 9.40
CA GLU A 446 -10.67 -22.16 9.18
C GLU A 446 -9.58 -22.27 8.11
N ARG A 447 -9.66 -21.49 7.02
CA ARG A 447 -8.57 -21.40 6.05
C ARG A 447 -7.28 -20.96 6.72
N VAL A 448 -7.33 -19.91 7.54
CA VAL A 448 -6.14 -19.37 8.22
C VAL A 448 -5.56 -20.39 9.20
N LYS A 449 -6.39 -21.11 9.97
CA LYS A 449 -5.97 -22.21 10.86
C LYS A 449 -5.21 -23.29 10.09
N ARG A 450 -5.73 -23.71 8.93
CA ARG A 450 -5.10 -24.72 8.08
C ARG A 450 -3.81 -24.23 7.46
N VAL A 451 -3.74 -22.96 7.09
CA VAL A 451 -2.50 -22.35 6.57
C VAL A 451 -1.41 -22.31 7.66
N ILE A 452 -1.75 -21.95 8.88
CA ILE A 452 -0.83 -21.94 10.03
C ILE A 452 -0.27 -23.36 10.27
N ASN A 453 -1.12 -24.38 10.28
CA ASN A 453 -0.73 -25.76 10.64
C ASN A 453 -0.24 -26.60 9.46
N GLY A 454 -0.48 -26.16 8.23
CA GLY A 454 -0.25 -26.94 7.01
C GLY A 454 -1.54 -27.62 6.52
N TYR A 455 -1.60 -27.87 5.21
CA TYR A 455 -2.76 -28.44 4.54
C TYR A 455 -2.39 -29.32 3.36
N GLY A 456 -3.38 -30.00 2.79
CA GLY A 456 -3.17 -30.95 1.72
C GLY A 456 -2.65 -32.29 2.22
N LYS A 457 -2.50 -33.27 1.30
CA LYS A 457 -2.06 -34.63 1.61
C LYS A 457 -1.09 -35.13 0.54
N ASP A 458 -0.26 -36.08 0.93
CA ASP A 458 0.69 -36.73 0.05
C ASP A 458 1.57 -35.74 -0.72
N LYS A 459 1.61 -35.84 -2.05
CA LYS A 459 2.37 -34.96 -2.93
C LYS A 459 1.85 -33.52 -3.01
N ASN A 460 0.63 -33.26 -2.51
CA ASN A 460 0.02 -31.94 -2.44
C ASN A 460 0.09 -31.36 -1.01
N ALA A 461 0.80 -31.99 -0.10
CA ALA A 461 0.99 -31.48 1.25
C ALA A 461 1.78 -30.16 1.21
N VAL A 462 1.28 -29.16 1.91
CA VAL A 462 1.89 -27.85 2.09
C VAL A 462 2.19 -27.67 3.58
N GLU A 463 3.44 -27.40 3.87
CA GLU A 463 3.89 -27.16 5.24
C GLU A 463 3.27 -25.88 5.81
N GLY A 464 2.89 -25.92 7.08
CA GLY A 464 2.34 -24.77 7.79
C GLY A 464 3.25 -23.55 7.76
N THR A 465 2.63 -22.39 7.71
CA THR A 465 3.36 -21.11 7.76
C THR A 465 3.80 -20.77 9.18
N GLY A 466 3.17 -21.37 10.18
CA GLY A 466 3.20 -20.83 11.53
C GLY A 466 2.42 -19.52 11.63
N GLY A 467 2.57 -18.87 12.78
CA GLY A 467 1.90 -17.62 13.08
C GLY A 467 0.67 -17.79 13.98
N ASN A 468 -0.10 -16.72 14.13
CA ASN A 468 -1.24 -16.68 15.04
C ASN A 468 -2.29 -15.66 14.57
N PHE A 469 -3.48 -15.72 15.16
CA PHE A 469 -4.52 -14.69 15.07
C PHE A 469 -5.49 -14.75 16.25
N SER A 470 -6.22 -13.67 16.47
CA SER A 470 -7.38 -13.63 17.38
C SER A 470 -8.67 -13.41 16.59
N TYR A 471 -9.72 -14.14 16.96
CA TYR A 471 -11.05 -14.07 16.36
C TYR A 471 -11.98 -13.26 17.24
N TYR A 472 -12.67 -12.29 16.64
CA TYR A 472 -13.53 -11.33 17.31
C TYR A 472 -14.94 -11.35 16.74
N GLU A 473 -15.91 -11.06 17.61
CA GLU A 473 -17.28 -10.70 17.25
C GLU A 473 -17.50 -9.21 17.54
N LEU A 474 -18.47 -8.60 16.85
CA LEU A 474 -18.95 -7.28 17.20
C LEU A 474 -19.81 -7.37 18.47
N GLY A 475 -19.30 -6.82 19.55
CA GLY A 475 -19.97 -6.77 20.85
C GLY A 475 -20.94 -5.60 20.98
N GLU A 476 -21.16 -5.19 22.22
CA GLU A 476 -22.11 -4.13 22.58
C GLU A 476 -21.74 -2.76 22.02
N ARG A 477 -22.76 -1.91 21.86
CA ARG A 477 -22.56 -0.49 21.54
C ARG A 477 -22.00 0.25 22.73
N LEU A 478 -21.04 1.11 22.49
CA LEU A 478 -20.39 1.91 23.53
C LEU A 478 -21.32 2.96 24.13
N LEU A 479 -22.21 3.52 23.31
CA LEU A 479 -23.31 4.37 23.76
C LEU A 479 -24.64 3.66 23.50
N LEU A 480 -25.50 3.68 24.50
CA LEU A 480 -26.87 3.18 24.41
C LEU A 480 -27.73 4.09 23.51
N PRO A 481 -28.92 3.63 23.05
CA PRO A 481 -29.79 4.45 22.18
C PRO A 481 -30.27 5.77 22.81
N ASP A 482 -30.27 5.87 24.13
CA ASP A 482 -30.59 7.07 24.90
C ASP A 482 -29.40 8.05 25.02
N GLY A 483 -28.24 7.70 24.45
CA GLY A 483 -27.02 8.49 24.48
C GLY A 483 -26.16 8.28 25.74
N ASN A 484 -26.60 7.45 26.68
CA ASN A 484 -25.81 7.13 27.86
C ASN A 484 -24.69 6.13 27.55
N LEU A 485 -23.62 6.19 28.35
CA LEU A 485 -22.51 5.26 28.30
C LEU A 485 -23.01 3.85 28.67
N ASN A 486 -22.61 2.86 27.89
CA ASN A 486 -22.88 1.46 28.25
C ASN A 486 -21.86 0.98 29.28
N GLU A 487 -22.22 1.03 30.55
CA GLU A 487 -21.35 0.67 31.67
C GLU A 487 -21.07 -0.85 31.77
N SER A 488 -21.75 -1.69 30.97
CA SER A 488 -21.42 -3.13 30.87
C SER A 488 -20.10 -3.38 30.15
N ILE A 489 -19.61 -2.37 29.43
CA ILE A 489 -18.35 -2.43 28.70
C ILE A 489 -17.18 -2.15 29.64
N GLY A 490 -16.10 -2.91 29.51
CA GLY A 490 -14.89 -2.72 30.32
C GLY A 490 -14.30 -1.30 30.17
N THR A 491 -13.88 -0.74 31.30
CA THR A 491 -13.37 0.65 31.40
C THR A 491 -12.28 0.98 30.39
N ASP A 492 -11.38 0.05 30.08
CA ASP A 492 -10.28 0.27 29.13
C ASP A 492 -10.80 0.59 27.71
N LYS A 493 -11.83 -0.10 27.24
CA LYS A 493 -12.46 0.16 25.93
C LYS A 493 -13.12 1.54 25.87
N ILE A 494 -13.73 1.96 26.99
CA ILE A 494 -14.32 3.28 27.14
C ILE A 494 -13.23 4.37 27.08
N ARG A 495 -12.09 4.14 27.74
CA ARG A 495 -10.93 5.03 27.77
C ARG A 495 -10.37 5.25 26.37
N ASP A 496 -10.14 4.19 25.60
CA ASP A 496 -9.67 4.23 24.22
C ASP A 496 -10.61 5.06 23.34
N TYR A 497 -11.91 4.86 23.50
CA TYR A 497 -12.93 5.62 22.77
C TYR A 497 -12.91 7.11 23.12
N ILE A 498 -12.86 7.47 24.40
CA ILE A 498 -12.84 8.87 24.84
C ILE A 498 -11.57 9.55 24.30
N TRP A 499 -10.41 8.92 24.46
CA TRP A 499 -9.17 9.43 23.90
C TRP A 499 -9.30 9.73 22.40
N TYR A 500 -9.79 8.74 21.64
CA TYR A 500 -9.99 8.90 20.20
C TYR A 500 -11.00 10.00 19.86
N THR A 501 -12.10 10.07 20.60
CA THR A 501 -13.15 11.07 20.34
C THR A 501 -12.63 12.49 20.51
N GLU A 502 -11.76 12.72 21.49
CA GLU A 502 -11.19 14.03 21.78
C GLU A 502 -10.00 14.39 20.92
N THR A 503 -9.14 13.44 20.61
CA THR A 503 -7.85 13.70 19.95
C THR A 503 -7.83 13.36 18.47
N LYS A 504 -8.76 12.49 18.01
CA LYS A 504 -8.73 11.84 16.70
C LYS A 504 -7.41 11.11 16.43
N LYS A 505 -6.78 10.62 17.50
CA LYS A 505 -5.54 9.83 17.43
C LYS A 505 -5.77 8.46 18.05
N PRO A 506 -5.08 7.43 17.54
CA PRO A 506 -5.11 6.10 18.16
C PRO A 506 -4.70 6.16 19.63
N ALA A 507 -5.27 5.26 20.43
CA ALA A 507 -4.91 5.14 21.84
C ALA A 507 -3.41 4.81 21.98
N VAL A 508 -2.76 5.52 22.89
CA VAL A 508 -1.35 5.31 23.22
C VAL A 508 -1.28 5.02 24.71
N ASN A 509 -0.57 3.98 25.09
CA ASN A 509 -0.40 3.65 26.51
C ASN A 509 0.60 4.65 27.16
N GLN A 510 0.12 5.85 27.45
CA GLN A 510 0.85 6.86 28.21
C GLN A 510 0.52 6.71 29.69
N GLN A 511 1.51 6.78 30.54
CA GLN A 511 1.36 6.69 32.00
C GLN A 511 1.99 7.90 32.66
N ASN A 512 1.27 8.50 33.63
CA ASN A 512 1.80 9.55 34.50
C ASN A 512 1.61 9.24 36.00
N GLY A 513 1.30 8.01 36.34
CA GLY A 513 1.03 7.57 37.71
C GLY A 513 -0.40 7.77 38.21
N SER A 514 -1.29 8.41 37.43
CA SER A 514 -2.71 8.48 37.73
C SER A 514 -3.48 7.39 36.97
N PRO A 515 -4.37 6.61 37.62
CA PRO A 515 -5.18 5.62 36.94
C PRO A 515 -6.22 6.22 35.97
N TYR A 516 -6.51 7.51 36.11
CA TYR A 516 -7.50 8.22 35.30
C TYR A 516 -6.90 8.95 34.10
N PHE A 517 -5.56 8.99 33.98
CA PHE A 517 -4.88 9.64 32.89
C PHE A 517 -5.05 8.85 31.59
N LEU A 518 -5.48 9.55 30.52
CA LEU A 518 -5.64 8.97 29.19
C LEU A 518 -4.41 9.20 28.31
N GLY A 519 -3.76 10.37 28.46
CA GLY A 519 -2.64 10.79 27.66
C GLY A 519 -2.53 12.31 27.56
N GLU A 520 -1.51 12.79 26.85
CA GLU A 520 -1.31 14.20 26.54
C GLU A 520 -1.29 14.41 25.02
N ASN A 521 -1.96 15.46 24.54
CA ASN A 521 -1.95 15.85 23.15
C ASN A 521 -2.04 17.38 23.04
N ASN A 522 -1.12 18.00 22.26
CA ASN A 522 -1.08 19.46 22.04
C ASN A 522 -1.14 20.28 23.35
N HIS A 523 -0.27 19.97 24.31
CA HIS A 523 -0.16 20.65 25.62
C HIS A 523 -1.43 20.53 26.49
N THR A 524 -2.33 19.60 26.15
CA THR A 524 -3.53 19.31 26.95
C THR A 524 -3.43 17.90 27.49
N ALA A 525 -3.58 17.75 28.80
CA ALA A 525 -3.65 16.47 29.49
C ALA A 525 -5.13 16.02 29.60
N TYR A 526 -5.39 14.78 29.26
CA TYR A 526 -6.73 14.20 29.21
C TYR A 526 -6.91 13.24 30.36
N TYR A 527 -8.03 13.37 31.09
CA TYR A 527 -8.39 12.53 32.22
C TYR A 527 -9.82 12.02 32.08
N PHE A 528 -10.01 10.72 32.38
CA PHE A 528 -11.32 10.10 32.51
C PHE A 528 -11.50 9.64 33.95
N TYR A 529 -12.02 10.56 34.82
CA TYR A 529 -12.28 10.28 36.22
C TYR A 529 -13.63 9.54 36.33
N TYR A 530 -13.56 8.22 36.25
CA TYR A 530 -14.70 7.31 36.22
C TYR A 530 -14.46 6.10 37.11
N GLU A 531 -15.44 5.82 37.94
CA GLU A 531 -15.57 4.60 38.73
C GLU A 531 -16.97 4.03 38.46
N PRO A 532 -17.12 2.71 38.18
CA PRO A 532 -18.42 2.10 37.81
C PRO A 532 -19.55 2.37 38.78
N ASP A 533 -19.30 2.20 40.08
CA ASP A 533 -20.33 2.22 41.12
C ASP A 533 -20.31 3.47 42.02
N GLN A 534 -19.51 4.49 41.64
CA GLN A 534 -19.33 5.69 42.45
C GLN A 534 -19.50 6.96 41.61
N MET A 535 -20.05 7.99 42.23
CA MET A 535 -20.10 9.32 41.63
C MET A 535 -18.73 9.98 41.69
N CYS A 536 -18.13 10.25 40.55
CA CYS A 536 -16.87 10.96 40.47
C CYS A 536 -17.09 12.46 40.31
N VAL A 537 -16.59 13.22 41.28
CA VAL A 537 -16.75 14.67 41.33
C VAL A 537 -15.40 15.35 41.09
N LEU A 538 -15.29 16.18 40.03
CA LEU A 538 -14.14 17.02 39.83
C LEU A 538 -14.12 18.14 40.86
N ASP A 539 -13.23 18.01 41.83
CA ASP A 539 -13.01 18.97 42.91
C ASP A 539 -11.51 19.21 43.19
N TYR A 540 -11.17 19.99 44.20
CA TYR A 540 -9.78 20.25 44.57
C TYR A 540 -9.05 19.00 45.08
N ALA A 541 -9.79 18.04 45.68
CA ALA A 541 -9.17 16.81 46.14
C ALA A 541 -8.68 15.99 44.93
N PHE A 542 -9.50 15.85 43.90
CA PHE A 542 -9.07 15.20 42.68
C PHE A 542 -7.90 15.93 42.00
N LEU A 543 -7.97 17.27 41.91
CA LEU A 543 -6.86 18.05 41.31
C LEU A 543 -5.53 17.83 42.04
N SER A 544 -5.56 17.62 43.35
CA SER A 544 -4.35 17.34 44.14
C SER A 544 -3.72 15.98 43.82
N THR A 545 -4.45 15.06 43.19
CA THR A 545 -3.95 13.73 42.77
C THR A 545 -3.26 13.74 41.40
N ILE A 546 -3.34 14.84 40.65
CA ILE A 546 -2.69 14.98 39.33
C ILE A 546 -1.18 15.18 39.54
N PRO A 547 -0.34 14.22 39.09
CA PRO A 547 1.10 14.26 39.43
C PRO A 547 1.88 15.34 38.70
N GLU A 548 1.52 15.65 37.45
CA GLU A 548 2.25 16.58 36.58
C GLU A 548 1.35 17.73 36.13
N LYS A 549 1.96 18.92 35.99
CA LYS A 549 1.26 20.10 35.49
C LYS A 549 1.33 20.16 33.98
N ALA A 550 0.16 20.23 33.33
CA ALA A 550 0.01 20.57 31.93
C ALA A 550 -0.44 22.02 31.77
N GLU A 551 -0.35 22.56 30.56
CA GLU A 551 -0.86 23.91 30.26
C GLU A 551 -2.39 23.93 30.31
N ASN A 552 -3.03 22.88 29.80
CA ASN A 552 -4.47 22.71 29.77
C ASN A 552 -4.86 21.28 30.18
N TYR A 553 -6.10 21.14 30.63
CA TYR A 553 -6.69 19.87 31.02
C TYR A 553 -8.06 19.68 30.39
N LEU A 554 -8.36 18.48 29.92
CA LEU A 554 -9.70 18.05 29.60
C LEU A 554 -10.05 16.88 30.52
N ILE A 555 -11.03 17.09 31.39
CA ILE A 555 -11.37 16.15 32.45
C ILE A 555 -12.84 15.74 32.36
N TYR A 556 -13.06 14.44 32.16
CA TYR A 556 -14.37 13.82 32.27
C TYR A 556 -14.63 13.40 33.72
N ALA A 557 -15.78 13.79 34.24
CA ALA A 557 -16.31 13.32 35.52
C ALA A 557 -17.84 13.42 35.52
N ASP A 558 -18.51 12.86 36.52
CA ASP A 558 -19.96 12.92 36.63
C ASP A 558 -20.48 14.32 36.98
N ARG A 559 -19.77 14.99 37.90
CA ARG A 559 -20.07 16.36 38.35
C ARG A 559 -18.81 17.19 38.45
N CYS A 560 -18.99 18.51 38.45
CA CYS A 560 -17.94 19.47 38.74
C CYS A 560 -18.37 20.32 39.96
N ALA A 561 -17.49 20.38 40.96
CA ALA A 561 -17.65 21.21 42.16
C ALA A 561 -16.79 22.48 42.13
N LEU A 562 -15.97 22.65 41.06
CA LEU A 562 -15.14 23.86 40.85
C LEU A 562 -15.97 25.00 40.28
N SER A 563 -15.61 26.23 40.64
CA SER A 563 -16.22 27.42 40.04
C SER A 563 -15.72 27.63 38.61
N GLU A 564 -16.49 28.37 37.79
CA GLU A 564 -16.02 28.75 36.44
C GLU A 564 -14.70 29.51 36.46
N SER A 565 -14.51 30.37 37.49
CA SER A 565 -13.25 31.11 37.69
C SER A 565 -12.07 30.17 37.96
N ASP A 566 -12.28 29.06 38.68
CA ASP A 566 -11.23 28.09 38.96
C ASP A 566 -10.92 27.23 37.74
N LEU A 567 -11.95 26.82 36.99
CA LEU A 567 -11.77 26.10 35.73
C LEU A 567 -10.90 26.93 34.76
N LEU A 568 -11.21 28.20 34.60
CA LEU A 568 -10.42 29.12 33.76
C LEU A 568 -8.98 29.30 34.30
N ARG A 569 -8.83 29.51 35.62
CA ARG A 569 -7.54 29.67 36.27
C ARG A 569 -6.58 28.50 36.10
N PHE A 570 -7.12 27.30 36.10
CA PHE A 570 -6.35 26.06 35.97
C PHE A 570 -6.31 25.52 34.55
N GLY A 571 -6.89 26.20 33.56
CA GLY A 571 -6.94 25.75 32.17
C GLY A 571 -7.74 24.46 31.99
N ILE A 572 -8.81 24.26 32.77
CA ILE A 572 -9.59 23.01 32.77
C ILE A 572 -10.84 23.14 31.91
N THR A 573 -11.00 22.23 30.96
CA THR A 573 -12.26 21.97 30.28
C THR A 573 -12.93 20.75 30.93
N PHE A 574 -14.05 20.98 31.60
CA PHE A 574 -14.85 19.90 32.18
C PHE A 574 -15.84 19.33 31.16
N LYS A 575 -15.90 18.01 31.07
CA LYS A 575 -16.95 17.28 30.33
C LYS A 575 -17.67 16.28 31.22
N LYS A 576 -19.01 16.35 31.20
CA LYS A 576 -19.84 15.42 31.97
C LYS A 576 -19.82 14.04 31.29
N ILE A 577 -19.61 13.00 32.09
CA ILE A 577 -19.77 11.61 31.64
C ILE A 577 -21.26 11.38 31.35
N PRO A 578 -21.64 10.91 30.16
CA PRO A 578 -23.04 10.66 29.82
C PRO A 578 -23.51 9.37 30.47
N ARG A 579 -23.92 9.44 31.71
CA ARG A 579 -24.55 8.35 32.44
C ARG A 579 -25.60 8.87 33.44
N ASP A 580 -26.58 8.03 33.74
CA ASP A 580 -27.59 8.36 34.72
C ASP A 580 -27.14 7.89 36.13
N ILE A 581 -26.85 8.87 36.99
CA ILE A 581 -26.38 8.62 38.37
C ILE A 581 -27.54 8.71 39.38
N ALA A 582 -28.77 8.89 38.90
CA ALA A 582 -29.93 9.06 39.79
C ALA A 582 -30.35 7.79 40.57
N ARG A 583 -29.55 6.71 40.52
CA ARG A 583 -29.81 5.45 41.20
C ARG A 583 -28.76 5.16 42.27
N VAL A 584 -28.56 6.09 43.19
CA VAL A 584 -27.93 5.81 44.49
C VAL A 584 -28.86 6.31 45.57
#